data_ad8b2ea80888e692c08e406907e689d1
#
_entry.id   ad8b2ea80888e692c08e406907e689d1
#
_cell.length_a   1.000
_cell.length_b   1.000
_cell.length_c   1.000
_cell.angle_alpha   90.00
_cell.angle_beta   90.00
_cell.angle_gamma   90.00
#
_symmetry.space_group_name_H-M   'P 1'
#
loop_
_entity.id
_entity.type
_entity.pdbx_description
1 polymer ?
#
loop_
_entity_poly.entity_id
_entity_poly.type
_entity_poly.pdbx_seq_one_letter_code
_entity_poly.pdbx_strand_id
1 'polypeptide(L)'
;MSSACAESGLASYYGGRGHHGEMTCAHRTRPFGSFVTVTHAGRSIQCRVNDRGPFVRGRIIDVSLSAARALGIMRSGVVRVSVE
;
A
#
# COMPACT_ATOMS: atom_id res chain seq x y z
N MET A 1 18.14 8.18 -11.80
CA MET A 1 18.17 7.73 -10.72
C MET A 1 17.56 6.51 -10.47
N SER A 2 18.01 5.71 -9.78
CA SER A 2 17.53 4.43 -9.65
C SER A 2 16.45 4.34 -8.70
N SER A 3 15.56 3.47 -8.90
CA SER A 3 14.55 3.21 -7.95
C SER A 3 14.94 2.00 -7.19
N ALA A 4 16.03 2.11 -6.57
CA ALA A 4 16.60 1.00 -5.89
C ALA A 4 15.70 0.40 -4.85
N CYS A 5 14.66 1.09 -4.45
CA CYS A 5 13.77 0.61 -3.42
C CYS A 5 12.48 0.01 -3.93
N ALA A 6 12.40 -0.25 -5.22
CA ALA A 6 11.19 -0.86 -5.77
C ALA A 6 11.02 -2.28 -5.24
N GLU A 7 9.81 -2.59 -4.82
CA GLU A 7 9.46 -3.90 -4.31
C GLU A 7 8.27 -4.44 -5.06
N SER A 8 8.19 -5.75 -5.22
CA SER A 8 7.01 -6.40 -5.78
C SER A 8 6.50 -7.44 -4.80
N GLY A 9 5.22 -7.53 -4.68
CA GLY A 9 4.62 -8.50 -3.78
C GLY A 9 3.13 -8.30 -3.68
N LEU A 10 2.53 -8.86 -2.66
CA LEU A 10 1.09 -8.80 -2.47
C LEU A 10 0.71 -7.64 -1.56
N ALA A 11 -0.40 -7.02 -1.90
CA ALA A 11 -1.01 -5.99 -1.08
C ALA A 11 -2.39 -6.43 -0.64
N SER A 12 -2.79 -6.00 0.53
CA SER A 12 -4.16 -6.13 0.96
C SER A 12 -4.58 -4.78 1.51
N TYR A 13 -5.82 -4.68 1.98
CA TYR A 13 -6.25 -3.43 2.57
C TYR A 13 -6.90 -3.69 3.92
N TYR A 14 -6.90 -2.66 4.75
CA TYR A 14 -7.48 -2.77 6.08
C TYR A 14 -8.67 -1.83 6.21
N GLY A 15 -9.50 -2.14 7.17
CA GLY A 15 -10.74 -1.44 7.30
C GLY A 15 -10.65 -0.18 8.06
N GLY A 16 -11.45 0.66 7.76
CA GLY A 16 -12.00 1.78 8.27
C GLY A 16 -11.59 2.52 9.52
N ARG A 17 -10.46 2.25 10.14
CA ARG A 17 -10.09 3.07 11.21
C ARG A 17 -9.29 4.19 10.72
N GLY A 18 -9.34 5.29 11.28
CA GLY A 18 -8.48 6.40 10.98
C GLY A 18 -9.13 7.46 10.16
N HIS A 19 -8.34 8.21 9.42
CA HIS A 19 -8.80 9.40 8.76
C HIS A 19 -9.53 9.09 7.48
N HIS A 20 -10.76 9.50 7.40
CA HIS A 20 -11.55 9.31 6.21
C HIS A 20 -10.90 10.02 5.04
N GLY A 21 -10.77 9.32 3.95
CA GLY A 21 -10.26 9.91 2.72
C GLY A 21 -8.77 9.97 2.62
N GLU A 22 -8.06 9.79 3.68
CA GLU A 22 -6.62 9.82 3.62
C GLU A 22 -6.09 8.48 3.12
N MET A 23 -5.13 8.53 2.20
CA MET A 23 -4.50 7.32 1.73
C MET A 23 -3.30 7.04 2.60
N THR A 24 -3.41 6.01 3.42
CA THR A 24 -2.34 5.59 4.31
C THR A 24 -2.03 4.13 4.07
N CYS A 25 -0.92 3.68 4.64
CA CYS A 25 -0.54 2.29 4.47
C CYS A 25 0.37 1.83 5.60
N ALA A 26 0.43 0.51 5.75
CA ALA A 26 1.36 -0.13 6.65
C ALA A 26 2.49 -0.73 5.83
N HIS A 27 3.71 -0.49 6.23
CA HIS A 27 4.89 -1.02 5.57
C HIS A 27 5.89 -1.43 6.64
N ARG A 28 6.65 -2.49 6.37
CA ARG A 28 7.53 -3.05 7.40
C ARG A 28 8.68 -2.14 7.77
N THR A 29 9.22 -1.42 6.81
CA THR A 29 10.48 -0.71 7.02
C THR A 29 10.50 0.75 6.61
N ARG A 30 9.61 1.17 5.71
CA ARG A 30 9.65 2.57 5.26
C ARG A 30 9.36 3.50 6.42
N PRO A 31 10.01 4.65 6.48
CA PRO A 31 9.82 5.55 7.62
C PRO A 31 8.38 6.02 7.75
N PHE A 32 7.94 6.16 8.99
CA PHE A 32 6.63 6.74 9.25
C PHE A 32 6.58 8.15 8.67
N GLY A 33 5.47 8.47 8.05
CA GLY A 33 5.27 9.78 7.43
C GLY A 33 5.77 9.87 6.00
N SER A 34 6.54 8.88 5.54
CA SER A 34 7.00 8.90 4.16
C SER A 34 5.87 8.45 3.24
N PHE A 35 5.96 8.86 1.98
CA PHE A 35 4.99 8.47 0.97
C PHE A 35 5.60 7.41 0.08
N VAL A 36 4.82 6.40 -0.25
CA VAL A 36 5.23 5.39 -1.19
C VAL A 36 4.24 5.33 -2.33
N THR A 37 4.72 4.97 -3.50
CA THR A 37 3.88 4.82 -4.69
C THR A 37 3.56 3.35 -4.86
N VAL A 38 2.28 3.03 -4.89
CA VAL A 38 1.80 1.66 -5.07
C VAL A 38 1.13 1.57 -6.43
N THR A 39 1.56 0.62 -7.23
CA THR A 39 1.04 0.45 -8.58
C THR A 39 0.41 -0.93 -8.73
N HIS A 40 -0.78 -0.96 -9.30
CA HIS A 40 -1.50 -2.18 -9.59
C HIS A 40 -2.23 -2.03 -10.93
N ALA A 41 -1.95 -2.93 -11.86
CA ALA A 41 -2.69 -3.00 -13.12
C ALA A 41 -2.78 -1.64 -13.83
N GLY A 42 -1.70 -0.92 -13.87
CA GLY A 42 -1.64 0.35 -14.57
C GLY A 42 -2.09 1.55 -13.75
N ARG A 43 -2.57 1.34 -12.54
CA ARG A 43 -2.96 2.44 -11.66
C ARG A 43 -1.94 2.64 -10.57
N SER A 44 -1.67 3.88 -10.24
CA SER A 44 -0.73 4.20 -9.16
C SER A 44 -1.37 5.17 -8.20
N ILE A 45 -1.09 4.97 -6.91
CA ILE A 45 -1.48 5.93 -5.89
C ILE A 45 -0.29 6.14 -4.96
N GLN A 46 -0.35 7.18 -4.18
CA GLN A 46 0.62 7.38 -3.11
C GLN A 46 -0.09 7.26 -1.78
N CYS A 47 0.53 6.56 -0.84
CA CYS A 47 0.00 6.48 0.51
C CYS A 47 1.08 6.83 1.51
N ARG A 48 0.65 7.38 2.63
CA ARG A 48 1.56 7.78 3.70
C ARG A 48 1.71 6.63 4.67
N VAL A 49 2.93 6.26 4.95
CA VAL A 49 3.20 5.16 5.88
C VAL A 49 2.90 5.62 7.30
N ASN A 50 1.97 4.93 7.96
CA ASN A 50 1.62 5.26 9.33
C ASN A 50 1.50 4.05 10.23
N ASP A 51 1.92 2.89 9.76
CA ASP A 51 1.85 1.69 10.57
C ASP A 51 2.88 0.68 10.09
N ARG A 52 3.11 -0.36 10.89
CA ARG A 52 4.03 -1.45 10.56
C ARG A 52 3.26 -2.70 10.16
N GLY A 53 3.87 -3.48 9.31
CA GLY A 53 3.28 -4.68 8.72
C GLY A 53 3.14 -4.48 7.24
N PRO A 54 2.51 -5.44 6.57
CA PRO A 54 1.97 -6.68 7.08
C PRO A 54 3.07 -7.70 7.39
N PHE A 55 2.73 -8.68 8.22
CA PHE A 55 3.70 -9.70 8.59
C PHE A 55 3.31 -11.08 8.06
N VAL A 56 2.44 -11.10 7.07
CA VAL A 56 2.05 -12.32 6.38
C VAL A 56 3.02 -12.53 5.21
N ARG A 57 3.47 -13.74 5.07
CA ARG A 57 4.45 -14.06 4.02
C ARG A 57 3.90 -13.65 2.65
N GLY A 58 4.75 -12.99 1.88
CA GLY A 58 4.39 -12.55 0.53
C GLY A 58 3.69 -11.22 0.47
N ARG A 59 3.19 -10.74 1.60
CA ARG A 59 2.54 -9.42 1.64
C ARG A 59 3.56 -8.36 1.97
N ILE A 60 3.55 -7.29 1.22
CA ILE A 60 4.53 -6.21 1.41
C ILE A 60 3.90 -4.90 1.85
N ILE A 61 2.59 -4.76 1.69
CA ILE A 61 1.94 -3.50 2.07
C ILE A 61 0.47 -3.75 2.33
N ASP A 62 -0.08 -3.05 3.32
CA ASP A 62 -1.52 -2.99 3.53
C ASP A 62 -1.94 -1.56 3.33
N VAL A 63 -2.93 -1.32 2.49
CA VAL A 63 -3.35 0.04 2.18
C VAL A 63 -4.70 0.35 2.79
N SER A 64 -4.96 1.63 3.02
CA SER A 64 -6.23 2.08 3.56
C SER A 64 -7.35 1.86 2.56
N LEU A 65 -8.59 1.96 3.02
CA LEU A 65 -9.75 1.82 2.14
C LEU A 65 -9.73 2.83 1.02
N SER A 66 -9.38 4.06 1.30
CA SER A 66 -9.30 5.09 0.25
C SER A 66 -8.30 4.70 -0.82
N ALA A 67 -7.14 4.20 -0.40
CA ALA A 67 -6.13 3.77 -1.34
C ALA A 67 -6.59 2.55 -2.13
N ALA A 68 -7.26 1.62 -1.45
CA ALA A 68 -7.77 0.43 -2.13
C ALA A 68 -8.79 0.79 -3.21
N ARG A 69 -9.66 1.74 -2.90
CA ARG A 69 -10.63 2.21 -3.89
C ARG A 69 -9.94 2.85 -5.07
N ALA A 70 -8.96 3.68 -4.81
CA ALA A 70 -8.23 4.35 -5.88
C ALA A 70 -7.47 3.36 -6.76
N LEU A 71 -6.97 2.28 -6.16
CA LEU A 71 -6.28 1.23 -6.91
C LEU A 71 -7.24 0.28 -7.62
N GLY A 72 -8.51 0.29 -7.25
CA GLY A 72 -9.49 -0.61 -7.85
C GLY A 72 -9.42 -2.03 -7.35
N ILE A 73 -8.97 -2.23 -6.12
CA ILE A 73 -8.75 -3.58 -5.61
C ILE A 73 -9.79 -4.04 -4.58
N MET A 74 -10.83 -3.25 -4.37
CA MET A 74 -11.80 -3.56 -3.33
C MET A 74 -12.40 -4.96 -3.45
N ARG A 75 -12.67 -5.40 -4.67
CA ARG A 75 -13.24 -6.71 -4.86
C ARG A 75 -12.24 -7.84 -4.75
N SER A 76 -11.03 -7.58 -5.21
CA SER A 76 -10.01 -8.62 -5.22
C SER A 76 -9.48 -8.91 -3.83
N GLY A 77 -9.37 -7.89 -3.01
CA GLY A 77 -8.86 -8.04 -1.66
C GLY A 77 -7.35 -8.11 -1.58
N VAL A 78 -6.76 -9.12 -2.18
CA VAL A 78 -5.31 -9.29 -2.19
C VAL A 78 -4.85 -9.31 -3.63
N VAL A 79 -3.92 -8.44 -3.98
CA VAL A 79 -3.46 -8.32 -5.35
C VAL A 79 -1.95 -8.10 -5.38
N ARG A 80 -1.36 -8.37 -6.54
CA ARG A 80 0.06 -8.11 -6.71
C ARG A 80 0.28 -6.65 -7.09
N VAL A 81 1.25 -6.03 -6.43
CA VAL A 81 1.56 -4.62 -6.66
C VAL A 81 3.06 -4.43 -6.72
N SER A 82 3.46 -3.26 -7.18
CA SER A 82 4.81 -2.79 -6.97
C SER A 82 4.77 -1.57 -6.07
N VAL A 83 5.81 -1.39 -5.27
CA VAL A 83 5.90 -0.30 -4.31
C VAL A 83 7.21 0.42 -4.54
N GLU A 84 7.14 1.70 -4.71
CA GLU A 84 8.32 2.56 -4.82
C GLU A 84 8.27 3.67 -3.77
#